data_b9657ad9488be254a99aa2e855a59c78
#
_entry.id   b9657ad9488be254a99aa2e855a59c78
#
_cell.length_a   1.000
_cell.length_b   1.000
_cell.length_c   1.000
_cell.angle_alpha   90.00
_cell.angle_beta   90.00
_cell.angle_gamma   90.00
#
_symmetry.space_group_name_H-M   'P 1'
#
loop_
_entity.id
_entity.type
_entity.pdbx_description
1 polymer ?
#
loop_
_entity_poly.entity_id
_entity_poly.type
_entity_poly.pdbx_seq_one_letter_code
_entity_poly.pdbx_strand_id
1 'polypeptide(L)'
;MTLISRIKKTSAIVLLGASIVLWSPVLSAKPQVEEDKQTLEKLELFADVFARVRAEYVTEVSDKDLIDYALNGALSSLDPHSSYVQPTEFKEQKEAVKREYGGLGIEVTSEAGLVKINHAIEDGPAYAAGLRGGDYITAVDGNSVRGKELDEAVEGMRGLAGDPVTVTILSPGKTARDVEVVRQVVRGRAVRHRVERGLGYIFIETFNNSRLTDDLENALKSLETSLGGSIPGLVIDLRSNRGGLLDQSVDVSSLFLDGGEVLSARGRNPEDTERYNAEADELYPDMPIVVLVNSGSASAAEIVAGALQDRGRAIVVGRRSFGKGSVQSVIPLSKGGALRMTTQRYYTPSGKSIQGRGIMPDLLVSQLKDTGEIQKRFREDSLPNSLLNPDNSDYEEKYEDISYPPEEWPITKDFQLDKAVNILKSSRYKTLLAEQSLRYKLSLIHI
;
A
#
# COMPACT_ATOMS: atom_id res chain seq x y z
N MET A 1 79.89 18.49 18.06
CA MET A 1 81.10 18.66 17.14
C MET A 1 80.55 19.12 15.85
N THR A 2 80.70 20.38 15.67
CA THR A 2 81.39 21.16 14.62
C THR A 2 80.68 21.15 13.27
N LEU A 3 80.29 22.20 12.72
CA LEU A 3 80.68 23.61 12.49
C LEU A 3 80.48 23.90 11.00
N ILE A 4 79.69 24.93 10.72
CA ILE A 4 79.98 26.08 9.84
C ILE A 4 80.26 25.82 8.35
N SER A 5 79.48 26.39 7.39
CA SER A 5 79.86 27.71 6.86
C SER A 5 78.87 28.23 5.78
N ARG A 6 78.53 29.48 6.01
CA ARG A 6 78.05 30.53 5.13
C ARG A 6 78.61 30.51 3.71
N ILE A 7 77.82 30.92 2.72
CA ILE A 7 78.22 31.99 1.76
C ILE A 7 76.98 32.68 1.22
N LYS A 8 76.94 34.00 1.37
CA LYS A 8 76.07 34.97 0.73
C LYS A 8 76.43 35.12 -0.75
N LYS A 9 75.47 35.35 -1.61
CA LYS A 9 75.57 36.29 -2.73
C LYS A 9 74.22 36.89 -3.11
N THR A 10 74.21 38.15 -3.15
CA THR A 10 73.21 39.17 -3.51
C THR A 10 72.97 39.25 -5.02
N SER A 11 71.78 39.83 -5.33
CA SER A 11 71.39 40.54 -6.58
C SER A 11 70.53 39.71 -7.54
N ALA A 12 69.36 40.10 -7.97
CA ALA A 12 68.84 41.36 -8.48
C ALA A 12 67.35 41.31 -8.58
N ILE A 13 66.71 42.41 -8.21
CA ILE A 13 65.27 42.69 -8.37
C ILE A 13 65.00 42.95 -9.85
N VAL A 14 64.10 42.16 -10.46
CA VAL A 14 63.41 42.53 -11.71
C VAL A 14 61.91 42.54 -11.37
N LEU A 15 61.37 43.77 -11.20
CA LEU A 15 59.96 44.05 -11.14
C LEU A 15 59.35 43.86 -12.54
N LEU A 16 58.69 42.73 -12.81
CA LEU A 16 57.74 42.62 -13.89
C LEU A 16 56.31 42.74 -13.30
N GLY A 17 55.67 43.88 -13.52
CA GLY A 17 54.32 44.12 -13.21
C GLY A 17 53.39 43.23 -14.06
N ALA A 18 52.90 42.16 -13.48
CA ALA A 18 51.78 41.41 -14.06
C ALA A 18 50.48 41.96 -13.44
N SER A 19 49.75 42.76 -14.24
CA SER A 19 48.39 43.16 -13.93
C SER A 19 47.50 41.93 -13.91
N ILE A 20 47.25 41.36 -12.71
CA ILE A 20 46.21 40.34 -12.52
C ILE A 20 44.87 41.05 -12.63
N VAL A 21 44.27 41.00 -13.80
CA VAL A 21 42.82 41.29 -13.97
C VAL A 21 42.08 40.19 -13.22
N LEU A 22 41.65 40.50 -12.01
CA LEU A 22 40.69 39.72 -11.27
C LEU A 22 39.37 39.75 -12.06
N TRP A 23 39.15 38.76 -12.90
CA TRP A 23 37.87 38.43 -13.49
C TRP A 23 37.05 37.77 -12.37
N SER A 24 36.35 38.59 -11.56
CA SER A 24 35.31 38.10 -10.69
C SER A 24 34.20 37.56 -11.59
N PRO A 25 33.80 36.28 -11.50
CA PRO A 25 32.60 35.87 -12.14
C PRO A 25 31.44 36.63 -11.44
N VAL A 26 30.83 37.55 -12.14
CA VAL A 26 29.53 38.10 -11.78
C VAL A 26 28.59 36.91 -11.82
N LEU A 27 28.35 36.29 -10.65
CA LEU A 27 27.25 35.36 -10.49
C LEU A 27 25.98 36.11 -10.87
N SER A 28 25.43 35.76 -12.01
CA SER A 28 24.20 36.31 -12.56
C SER A 28 23.05 35.88 -11.67
N ALA A 29 22.67 36.73 -10.73
CA ALA A 29 21.46 36.56 -9.88
C ALA A 29 20.17 36.85 -10.66
N LYS A 30 20.10 36.44 -11.94
CA LYS A 30 18.96 36.75 -12.80
C LYS A 30 17.80 35.75 -12.86
N PRO A 31 17.90 34.47 -12.46
CA PRO A 31 16.72 33.60 -12.63
C PRO A 31 15.60 33.86 -11.63
N GLN A 32 15.93 34.07 -10.35
CA GLN A 32 14.94 34.10 -9.26
C GLN A 32 13.95 35.27 -9.35
N VAL A 33 14.43 36.47 -9.64
CA VAL A 33 13.58 37.68 -9.72
C VAL A 33 12.61 37.63 -10.90
N GLU A 34 13.01 37.04 -12.03
CA GLU A 34 12.14 36.90 -13.19
C GLU A 34 11.09 35.81 -12.98
N GLU A 35 11.45 34.70 -12.32
CA GLU A 35 10.49 33.65 -11.92
C GLU A 35 9.47 34.18 -10.92
N ASP A 36 9.90 34.97 -9.92
CA ASP A 36 9.01 35.56 -8.92
C ASP A 36 8.02 36.55 -9.58
N LYS A 37 8.46 37.33 -10.56
CA LYS A 37 7.59 38.24 -11.32
C LYS A 37 6.55 37.50 -12.17
N GLN A 38 6.96 36.43 -12.86
CA GLN A 38 6.04 35.61 -13.65
C GLN A 38 5.01 34.90 -12.74
N THR A 39 5.42 34.46 -11.56
CA THR A 39 4.53 33.86 -10.56
C THR A 39 3.49 34.88 -10.09
N LEU A 40 3.89 36.12 -9.80
CA LEU A 40 2.97 37.18 -9.41
C LEU A 40 1.95 37.50 -10.48
N GLU A 41 2.39 37.64 -11.75
CA GLU A 41 1.50 37.87 -12.89
C GLU A 41 0.46 36.73 -13.06
N LYS A 42 0.85 35.46 -12.77
CA LYS A 42 -0.08 34.32 -12.79
C LYS A 42 -1.06 34.34 -11.64
N LEU A 43 -0.64 34.80 -10.45
CA LEU A 43 -1.54 34.96 -9.31
C LEU A 43 -2.55 36.10 -9.55
N GLU A 44 -2.15 37.20 -10.19
CA GLU A 44 -3.07 38.27 -10.62
C GLU A 44 -4.10 37.74 -11.63
N LEU A 45 -3.67 36.97 -12.65
CA LEU A 45 -4.58 36.32 -13.60
C LEU A 45 -5.56 35.38 -12.86
N PHE A 46 -5.09 34.60 -11.89
CA PHE A 46 -5.95 33.74 -11.10
C PHE A 46 -7.03 34.53 -10.36
N ALA A 47 -6.64 35.66 -9.73
CA ALA A 47 -7.58 36.54 -9.01
C ALA A 47 -8.63 37.13 -9.96
N ASP A 48 -8.25 37.55 -11.17
CA ASP A 48 -9.17 38.07 -12.19
C ASP A 48 -10.18 37.01 -12.66
N VAL A 49 -9.70 35.79 -12.93
CA VAL A 49 -10.58 34.65 -13.29
C VAL A 49 -11.53 34.31 -12.16
N PHE A 50 -11.04 34.27 -10.92
CA PHE A 50 -11.84 34.01 -9.73
C PHE A 50 -12.97 35.06 -9.58
N ALA A 51 -12.65 36.34 -9.72
CA ALA A 51 -13.61 37.45 -9.65
C ALA A 51 -14.69 37.33 -10.74
N ARG A 52 -14.31 36.96 -11.97
CA ARG A 52 -15.25 36.76 -13.07
C ARG A 52 -16.17 35.58 -12.85
N VAL A 53 -15.63 34.44 -12.46
CA VAL A 53 -16.45 33.24 -12.15
C VAL A 53 -17.46 33.54 -11.06
N ARG A 54 -17.05 34.22 -9.99
CA ARG A 54 -17.96 34.65 -8.92
C ARG A 54 -19.07 35.57 -9.41
N ALA A 55 -18.76 36.47 -10.33
CA ALA A 55 -19.71 37.51 -10.82
C ALA A 55 -20.63 37.00 -11.94
N GLU A 56 -20.16 36.13 -12.84
CA GLU A 56 -20.78 35.88 -14.14
C GLU A 56 -21.16 34.40 -14.34
N TYR A 57 -20.76 33.46 -13.44
CA TYR A 57 -21.10 32.05 -13.64
C TYR A 57 -22.63 31.85 -13.54
N VAL A 58 -23.14 30.93 -14.37
CA VAL A 58 -24.61 30.70 -14.53
C VAL A 58 -25.35 30.36 -13.25
N THR A 59 -24.67 29.78 -12.26
CA THR A 59 -25.21 29.52 -10.93
C THR A 59 -24.30 30.13 -9.87
N GLU A 60 -24.86 30.63 -8.78
CA GLU A 60 -24.09 31.17 -7.67
C GLU A 60 -23.22 30.10 -7.02
N VAL A 61 -21.91 30.37 -6.87
CA VAL A 61 -20.95 29.50 -6.22
C VAL A 61 -20.27 30.28 -5.08
N SER A 62 -20.14 29.67 -3.91
CA SER A 62 -19.52 30.33 -2.79
C SER A 62 -18.02 30.52 -3.00
N ASP A 63 -17.44 31.60 -2.43
CA ASP A 63 -15.99 31.84 -2.47
C ASP A 63 -15.21 30.65 -1.89
N LYS A 64 -15.75 30.01 -0.84
CA LYS A 64 -15.18 28.81 -0.25
C LYS A 64 -15.09 27.66 -1.25
N ASP A 65 -16.18 27.36 -1.92
CA ASP A 65 -16.22 26.24 -2.89
C ASP A 65 -15.30 26.49 -4.08
N LEU A 66 -15.25 27.74 -4.59
CA LEU A 66 -14.33 28.12 -5.66
C LEU A 66 -12.86 27.92 -5.28
N ILE A 67 -12.49 28.28 -4.04
CA ILE A 67 -11.13 28.08 -3.52
C ILE A 67 -10.85 26.59 -3.37
N ASP A 68 -11.79 25.84 -2.79
CA ASP A 68 -11.65 24.37 -2.61
C ASP A 68 -11.49 23.66 -3.98
N TYR A 69 -12.27 24.06 -4.98
CA TYR A 69 -12.14 23.53 -6.36
C TYR A 69 -10.78 23.88 -6.98
N ALA A 70 -10.29 25.10 -6.79
CA ALA A 70 -8.99 25.51 -7.31
C ALA A 70 -7.84 24.74 -6.65
N LEU A 71 -7.87 24.57 -5.33
CA LEU A 71 -6.87 23.79 -4.59
C LEU A 71 -6.87 22.32 -5.03
N ASN A 72 -8.05 21.70 -5.11
CA ASN A 72 -8.18 20.33 -5.57
C ASN A 72 -7.79 20.17 -7.03
N GLY A 73 -8.15 21.12 -7.90
CA GLY A 73 -7.74 21.12 -9.31
C GLY A 73 -6.22 21.17 -9.46
N ALA A 74 -5.55 22.03 -8.70
CA ALA A 74 -4.09 22.12 -8.72
C ALA A 74 -3.43 20.83 -8.24
N LEU A 75 -3.90 20.25 -7.13
CA LEU A 75 -3.32 19.04 -6.53
C LEU A 75 -3.59 17.80 -7.37
N SER A 76 -4.82 17.60 -7.83
CA SER A 76 -5.19 16.46 -8.68
C SER A 76 -4.52 16.47 -10.06
N SER A 77 -4.03 17.65 -10.49
CA SER A 77 -3.22 17.77 -11.71
C SER A 77 -1.78 17.32 -11.53
N LEU A 78 -1.29 17.20 -10.29
CA LEU A 78 0.05 16.70 -9.98
C LEU A 78 0.09 15.16 -10.06
N ASP A 79 -0.87 14.52 -9.42
CA ASP A 79 -1.02 13.06 -9.37
C ASP A 79 -2.42 12.67 -8.84
N PRO A 80 -2.88 11.42 -9.03
CA PRO A 80 -4.23 10.99 -8.64
C PRO A 80 -4.44 10.82 -7.12
N HIS A 81 -3.40 10.99 -6.31
CA HIS A 81 -3.43 10.76 -4.86
C HIS A 81 -3.30 12.03 -4.04
N SER A 82 -2.85 13.13 -4.66
CA SER A 82 -2.73 14.43 -4.01
C SER A 82 -4.07 15.16 -3.96
N SER A 83 -4.43 15.70 -2.78
CA SER A 83 -5.70 16.39 -2.56
C SER A 83 -5.63 17.40 -1.42
N TYR A 84 -6.53 18.38 -1.45
CA TYR A 84 -6.81 19.22 -0.30
C TYR A 84 -7.87 18.55 0.58
N VAL A 85 -7.57 18.40 1.86
CA VAL A 85 -8.49 17.86 2.88
C VAL A 85 -9.09 19.02 3.65
N GLN A 86 -10.41 19.18 3.58
CA GLN A 86 -11.11 20.29 4.25
C GLN A 86 -10.96 20.21 5.78
N PRO A 87 -11.08 21.35 6.51
CA PRO A 87 -10.92 21.37 7.97
C PRO A 87 -11.84 20.39 8.72
N THR A 88 -13.10 20.29 8.29
CA THR A 88 -14.09 19.36 8.85
C THR A 88 -13.68 17.92 8.64
N GLU A 89 -13.36 17.56 7.41
CA GLU A 89 -12.91 16.22 7.04
C GLU A 89 -11.58 15.86 7.76
N PHE A 90 -10.63 16.78 7.83
CA PHE A 90 -9.38 16.54 8.52
C PHE A 90 -9.58 16.31 10.02
N LYS A 91 -10.50 17.08 10.64
CA LYS A 91 -10.87 16.88 12.04
C LYS A 91 -11.50 15.50 12.25
N GLU A 92 -12.44 15.12 11.38
CA GLU A 92 -13.11 13.82 11.42
C GLU A 92 -12.10 12.68 11.22
N GLN A 93 -11.18 12.79 10.26
CA GLN A 93 -10.10 11.81 10.06
C GLN A 93 -9.20 11.69 11.30
N LYS A 94 -8.80 12.81 11.92
CA LYS A 94 -8.01 12.80 13.17
C LYS A 94 -8.78 12.18 14.34
N GLU A 95 -10.06 12.48 14.43
CA GLU A 95 -10.92 11.88 15.46
C GLU A 95 -11.15 10.40 15.21
N ALA A 96 -11.35 10.00 13.94
CA ALA A 96 -11.47 8.60 13.54
C ALA A 96 -10.20 7.78 13.84
N VAL A 97 -9.03 8.35 13.64
CA VAL A 97 -7.75 7.69 14.01
C VAL A 97 -7.61 7.58 15.53
N LYS A 98 -8.13 8.54 16.30
CA LYS A 98 -8.08 8.52 17.77
C LYS A 98 -9.19 7.72 18.41
N ARG A 99 -10.33 7.61 17.73
CA ARG A 99 -11.49 6.84 18.19
C ARG A 99 -11.36 5.43 17.64
N GLU A 100 -11.13 4.49 18.52
CA GLU A 100 -11.28 3.08 18.17
C GLU A 100 -12.77 2.86 17.85
N TYR A 101 -13.11 2.77 16.54
CA TYR A 101 -14.47 2.45 16.14
C TYR A 101 -14.82 1.07 16.65
N GLY A 102 -15.85 1.04 17.48
CA GLY A 102 -16.44 -0.18 17.96
C GLY A 102 -17.43 -0.74 16.95
N GLY A 103 -17.47 -2.04 16.88
CA GLY A 103 -18.44 -2.81 16.13
C GLY A 103 -18.95 -4.00 16.94
N LEU A 104 -19.76 -4.83 16.30
CA LEU A 104 -20.35 -6.00 16.93
C LEU A 104 -19.53 -7.28 16.76
N GLY A 105 -18.53 -7.28 15.86
CA GLY A 105 -17.75 -8.49 15.55
C GLY A 105 -18.56 -9.52 14.77
N ILE A 106 -19.28 -9.09 13.74
CA ILE A 106 -20.09 -9.95 12.85
C ILE A 106 -19.73 -9.70 11.38
N GLU A 107 -19.73 -10.76 10.59
CA GLU A 107 -19.79 -10.70 9.14
C GLU A 107 -21.23 -10.84 8.69
N VAL A 108 -21.69 -9.93 7.83
CA VAL A 108 -23.08 -9.87 7.43
C VAL A 108 -23.24 -9.80 5.91
N THR A 109 -24.41 -10.26 5.44
CA THR A 109 -24.87 -10.08 4.06
C THR A 109 -26.33 -9.64 4.05
N SER A 110 -26.78 -9.05 2.94
CA SER A 110 -28.20 -8.80 2.72
C SER A 110 -28.86 -10.07 2.17
N GLU A 111 -29.92 -10.54 2.84
CA GLU A 111 -30.74 -11.68 2.40
C GLU A 111 -32.21 -11.38 2.67
N ALA A 112 -33.05 -11.44 1.65
CA ALA A 112 -34.50 -11.16 1.72
C ALA A 112 -34.83 -9.79 2.33
N GLY A 113 -33.99 -8.78 2.11
CA GLY A 113 -34.19 -7.42 2.64
C GLY A 113 -33.88 -7.27 4.14
N LEU A 114 -33.21 -8.25 4.73
CA LEU A 114 -32.75 -8.24 6.12
C LEU A 114 -31.21 -8.42 6.14
N VAL A 115 -30.60 -8.14 7.26
CA VAL A 115 -29.16 -8.33 7.49
C VAL A 115 -28.94 -9.71 8.12
N LYS A 116 -28.39 -10.64 7.35
CA LYS A 116 -28.06 -11.98 7.83
C LYS A 116 -26.66 -12.01 8.40
N ILE A 117 -26.48 -12.57 9.58
CA ILE A 117 -25.19 -12.86 10.18
C ILE A 117 -24.64 -14.13 9.54
N ASN A 118 -23.56 -14.04 8.80
CA ASN A 118 -22.85 -15.19 8.27
C ASN A 118 -21.94 -15.82 9.34
N HIS A 119 -21.24 -14.95 10.07
CA HIS A 119 -20.32 -15.37 11.12
C HIS A 119 -20.29 -14.31 12.24
N ALA A 120 -20.22 -14.77 13.49
CA ALA A 120 -19.89 -13.95 14.66
C ALA A 120 -18.51 -14.37 15.16
N ILE A 121 -17.61 -13.40 15.33
CA ILE A 121 -16.23 -13.64 15.81
C ILE A 121 -16.32 -14.22 17.23
N GLU A 122 -15.71 -15.38 17.48
CA GLU A 122 -15.86 -16.15 18.73
C GLU A 122 -15.48 -15.35 19.98
N ASP A 123 -14.46 -14.50 19.91
CA ASP A 123 -14.04 -13.62 20.99
C ASP A 123 -14.66 -12.21 20.88
N GLY A 124 -15.62 -12.03 19.96
CA GLY A 124 -16.26 -10.74 19.70
C GLY A 124 -17.50 -10.47 20.56
N PRO A 125 -17.90 -9.18 20.65
CA PRO A 125 -18.99 -8.76 21.53
C PRO A 125 -20.34 -9.37 21.13
N ALA A 126 -20.64 -9.54 19.84
CA ALA A 126 -21.88 -10.18 19.39
C ALA A 126 -21.93 -11.67 19.79
N TYR A 127 -20.81 -12.39 19.68
CA TYR A 127 -20.73 -13.77 20.09
C TYR A 127 -20.94 -13.92 21.59
N ALA A 128 -20.32 -13.05 22.40
CA ALA A 128 -20.51 -12.99 23.86
C ALA A 128 -21.97 -12.67 24.23
N ALA A 129 -22.66 -11.81 23.46
CA ALA A 129 -24.07 -11.49 23.61
C ALA A 129 -25.02 -12.58 23.07
N GLY A 130 -24.49 -13.68 22.52
CA GLY A 130 -25.28 -14.83 22.08
C GLY A 130 -25.79 -14.76 20.65
N LEU A 131 -25.26 -13.87 19.79
CA LEU A 131 -25.52 -13.86 18.35
C LEU A 131 -24.68 -14.97 17.68
N ARG A 132 -25.25 -15.57 16.64
CA ARG A 132 -24.60 -16.68 15.90
C ARG A 132 -24.80 -16.54 14.40
N GLY A 133 -23.94 -17.21 13.63
CA GLY A 133 -24.17 -17.36 12.20
C GLY A 133 -25.53 -18.00 11.90
N GLY A 134 -26.25 -17.44 10.93
CA GLY A 134 -27.61 -17.81 10.58
C GLY A 134 -28.72 -16.96 11.25
N ASP A 135 -28.39 -16.13 12.22
CA ASP A 135 -29.33 -15.14 12.77
C ASP A 135 -29.56 -13.99 11.78
N TYR A 136 -30.74 -13.37 11.83
CA TYR A 136 -31.07 -12.18 11.05
C TYR A 136 -31.26 -10.99 11.97
N ILE A 137 -30.64 -9.85 11.64
CA ILE A 137 -30.89 -8.58 12.29
C ILE A 137 -32.05 -7.91 11.57
N THR A 138 -33.10 -7.54 12.32
CA THR A 138 -34.32 -6.92 11.79
C THR A 138 -34.45 -5.45 12.16
N ALA A 139 -33.81 -5.01 13.26
CA ALA A 139 -33.73 -3.61 13.68
C ALA A 139 -32.44 -3.33 14.45
N VAL A 140 -32.03 -2.07 14.47
CA VAL A 140 -30.91 -1.52 15.25
C VAL A 140 -31.41 -0.31 16.00
N ASP A 141 -31.25 -0.29 17.32
CA ASP A 141 -31.79 0.73 18.24
C ASP A 141 -33.28 1.06 17.96
N GLY A 142 -34.06 0.00 17.74
CA GLY A 142 -35.48 0.11 17.42
C GLY A 142 -35.81 0.53 15.98
N ASN A 143 -34.83 0.90 15.17
CA ASN A 143 -35.01 1.28 13.78
C ASN A 143 -34.91 0.06 12.86
N SER A 144 -35.97 -0.21 12.09
CA SER A 144 -36.00 -1.34 11.14
C SER A 144 -34.89 -1.21 10.10
N VAL A 145 -34.17 -2.33 9.85
CA VAL A 145 -33.18 -2.43 8.75
C VAL A 145 -33.78 -2.99 7.47
N ARG A 146 -35.08 -3.35 7.48
CA ARG A 146 -35.73 -3.97 6.33
C ARG A 146 -35.77 -3.01 5.14
N GLY A 147 -35.23 -3.45 4.02
CA GLY A 147 -35.23 -2.67 2.77
C GLY A 147 -34.19 -1.56 2.71
N LYS A 148 -33.34 -1.45 3.73
CA LYS A 148 -32.16 -0.57 3.69
C LYS A 148 -31.02 -1.21 2.93
N GLU A 149 -30.15 -0.39 2.36
CA GLU A 149 -28.87 -0.86 1.85
C GLU A 149 -28.02 -1.43 3.00
N LEU A 150 -27.23 -2.46 2.69
CA LEU A 150 -26.43 -3.16 3.71
C LEU A 150 -25.49 -2.20 4.47
N ASP A 151 -24.84 -1.30 3.74
CA ASP A 151 -23.91 -0.32 4.32
C ASP A 151 -24.60 0.62 5.31
N GLU A 152 -25.84 1.06 5.04
CA GLU A 152 -26.62 1.89 5.95
C GLU A 152 -26.96 1.14 7.24
N ALA A 153 -27.34 -0.13 7.13
CA ALA A 153 -27.62 -0.96 8.30
C ALA A 153 -26.35 -1.24 9.14
N VAL A 154 -25.22 -1.47 8.47
CA VAL A 154 -23.92 -1.67 9.12
C VAL A 154 -23.45 -0.42 9.85
N GLU A 155 -23.65 0.77 9.24
CA GLU A 155 -23.28 2.04 9.88
C GLU A 155 -24.06 2.29 11.18
N GLY A 156 -25.34 1.93 11.23
CA GLY A 156 -26.12 1.96 12.48
C GLY A 156 -25.59 1.05 13.59
N MET A 157 -24.93 -0.05 13.23
CA MET A 157 -24.30 -0.97 14.18
C MET A 157 -22.92 -0.52 14.67
N ARG A 158 -22.25 0.38 13.93
CA ARG A 158 -20.97 0.99 14.31
C ARG A 158 -21.16 2.09 15.34
N GLY A 159 -20.10 2.45 16.06
CA GLY A 159 -20.12 3.54 17.04
C GLY A 159 -18.84 3.53 17.88
N LEU A 160 -18.85 4.27 18.99
CA LEU A 160 -17.69 4.28 19.90
C LEU A 160 -17.58 2.92 20.61
N ALA A 161 -16.34 2.43 20.72
CA ALA A 161 -16.07 1.26 21.56
C ALA A 161 -16.45 1.56 23.01
N GLY A 162 -17.16 0.63 23.64
CA GLY A 162 -17.74 0.79 24.98
C GLY A 162 -19.20 1.25 25.00
N ASP A 163 -19.72 1.81 23.91
CA ASP A 163 -21.14 2.19 23.84
C ASP A 163 -22.02 0.98 23.52
N PRO A 164 -23.16 0.79 24.20
CA PRO A 164 -24.12 -0.26 23.87
C PRO A 164 -24.89 0.08 22.59
N VAL A 165 -25.34 -0.98 21.91
CA VAL A 165 -26.33 -0.92 20.83
C VAL A 165 -27.31 -2.06 20.99
N THR A 166 -28.57 -1.81 20.77
CA THR A 166 -29.61 -2.84 20.80
C THR A 166 -29.91 -3.35 19.40
N VAL A 167 -29.68 -4.63 19.14
CA VAL A 167 -30.04 -5.28 17.88
C VAL A 167 -31.24 -6.21 18.09
N THR A 168 -32.29 -6.06 17.26
CA THR A 168 -33.37 -7.02 17.24
C THR A 168 -33.01 -8.16 16.32
N ILE A 169 -32.85 -9.37 16.86
CA ILE A 169 -32.44 -10.56 16.10
C ILE A 169 -33.59 -11.54 15.95
N LEU A 170 -33.64 -12.18 14.78
CA LEU A 170 -34.55 -13.29 14.47
C LEU A 170 -33.72 -14.51 14.15
N SER A 171 -33.68 -15.48 15.06
CA SER A 171 -33.07 -16.77 14.81
C SER A 171 -34.03 -17.73 14.10
N PRO A 172 -33.58 -18.62 13.19
CA PRO A 172 -34.46 -19.59 12.54
C PRO A 172 -35.30 -20.41 13.52
N GLY A 173 -36.62 -20.40 13.35
CA GLY A 173 -37.55 -21.13 14.18
C GLY A 173 -37.80 -20.52 15.58
N LYS A 174 -37.35 -19.30 15.85
CA LYS A 174 -37.59 -18.58 17.12
C LYS A 174 -38.29 -17.26 16.87
N THR A 175 -38.84 -16.67 17.95
CA THR A 175 -39.39 -15.30 17.94
C THR A 175 -38.23 -14.28 17.95
N ALA A 176 -38.51 -13.10 17.37
CA ALA A 176 -37.57 -11.99 17.43
C ALA A 176 -37.36 -11.55 18.89
N ARG A 177 -36.14 -11.18 19.21
CA ARG A 177 -35.70 -10.70 20.54
C ARG A 177 -34.71 -9.57 20.42
N ASP A 178 -34.72 -8.66 21.36
CA ASP A 178 -33.75 -7.62 21.49
C ASP A 178 -32.53 -8.16 22.26
N VAL A 179 -31.33 -7.77 21.77
CA VAL A 179 -30.05 -8.12 22.38
C VAL A 179 -29.20 -6.86 22.45
N GLU A 180 -28.86 -6.46 23.65
CA GLU A 180 -27.87 -5.41 23.86
C GLU A 180 -26.46 -5.97 23.66
N VAL A 181 -25.68 -5.28 22.83
CA VAL A 181 -24.28 -5.61 22.54
C VAL A 181 -23.43 -4.38 22.82
N VAL A 182 -22.46 -4.50 23.72
CA VAL A 182 -21.48 -3.44 23.97
C VAL A 182 -20.47 -3.47 22.85
N ARG A 183 -20.39 -2.39 22.07
CA ARG A 183 -19.45 -2.27 20.96
C ARG A 183 -18.02 -2.40 21.47
N GLN A 184 -17.22 -3.19 20.81
CA GLN A 184 -15.80 -3.31 21.08
C GLN A 184 -15.02 -2.97 19.80
N VAL A 185 -13.74 -2.64 19.94
CA VAL A 185 -12.87 -2.51 18.78
C VAL A 185 -12.84 -3.85 18.04
N VAL A 186 -13.67 -3.95 17.01
CA VAL A 186 -13.72 -5.13 16.16
C VAL A 186 -12.71 -4.94 15.05
N ARG A 187 -11.65 -5.71 15.11
CA ARG A 187 -10.65 -5.77 14.04
C ARG A 187 -11.03 -6.95 13.15
N GLY A 188 -11.34 -6.65 11.89
CA GLY A 188 -11.51 -7.71 10.89
C GLY A 188 -10.26 -8.61 10.89
N ARG A 189 -10.44 -9.91 10.75
CA ARG A 189 -9.30 -10.83 10.60
C ARG A 189 -8.56 -10.47 9.32
N ALA A 190 -7.43 -9.80 9.46
CA ALA A 190 -6.58 -9.46 8.31
C ALA A 190 -5.87 -10.71 7.75
N VAL A 191 -5.76 -11.78 8.54
CA VAL A 191 -5.08 -13.03 8.19
C VAL A 191 -6.06 -14.20 8.24
N ARG A 192 -6.12 -14.97 7.16
CA ARG A 192 -6.81 -16.28 7.12
C ARG A 192 -5.79 -17.34 6.74
N HIS A 193 -5.84 -18.49 7.38
CA HIS A 193 -4.90 -19.58 7.09
C HIS A 193 -5.58 -20.95 7.04
N ARG A 194 -4.96 -21.88 6.34
CA ARG A 194 -5.36 -23.28 6.27
C ARG A 194 -4.21 -24.15 5.79
N VAL A 195 -4.32 -25.44 6.05
CA VAL A 195 -3.48 -26.42 5.38
C VAL A 195 -4.02 -26.66 3.96
N GLU A 196 -3.17 -26.49 2.96
CA GLU A 196 -3.49 -26.69 1.54
C GLU A 196 -2.60 -27.76 0.95
N ARG A 197 -3.15 -28.96 0.75
CA ARG A 197 -2.43 -30.13 0.21
C ARG A 197 -1.10 -30.44 0.92
N GLY A 198 -1.08 -30.33 2.26
CA GLY A 198 0.10 -30.57 3.12
C GLY A 198 1.11 -29.43 3.14
N LEU A 199 0.76 -28.25 2.67
CA LEU A 199 1.52 -27.00 2.77
C LEU A 199 0.74 -25.98 3.57
N GLY A 200 1.43 -24.93 4.08
CA GLY A 200 0.78 -23.78 4.66
C GLY A 200 0.20 -22.87 3.56
N TYR A 201 -1.01 -22.37 3.77
CA TYR A 201 -1.61 -21.30 2.98
C TYR A 201 -2.06 -20.19 3.90
N ILE A 202 -1.63 -18.96 3.61
CA ILE A 202 -2.01 -17.75 4.33
C ILE A 202 -2.51 -16.72 3.32
N PHE A 203 -3.71 -16.19 3.56
CA PHE A 203 -4.27 -15.07 2.84
C PHE A 203 -4.21 -13.83 3.73
N ILE A 204 -3.58 -12.77 3.25
CA ILE A 204 -3.53 -11.46 3.91
C ILE A 204 -4.47 -10.52 3.17
N GLU A 205 -5.57 -10.16 3.80
CA GLU A 205 -6.63 -9.35 3.19
C GLU A 205 -6.23 -7.86 3.09
N THR A 206 -5.57 -7.34 4.13
CA THR A 206 -5.18 -5.94 4.22
C THR A 206 -4.00 -5.75 5.17
N PHE A 207 -3.19 -4.72 4.94
CA PHE A 207 -2.18 -4.24 5.87
C PHE A 207 -2.69 -3.13 6.79
N ASN A 208 -3.95 -2.75 6.70
CA ASN A 208 -4.55 -1.72 7.56
C ASN A 208 -5.00 -2.31 8.92
N ASN A 209 -4.11 -3.05 9.55
CA ASN A 209 -4.29 -3.64 10.87
C ASN A 209 -2.94 -3.59 11.61
N SER A 210 -2.86 -2.83 12.70
CA SER A 210 -1.62 -2.66 13.50
C SER A 210 -1.15 -3.92 14.22
N ARG A 211 -1.93 -5.01 14.21
CA ARG A 211 -1.57 -6.32 14.78
C ARG A 211 -1.41 -7.40 13.72
N LEU A 212 -1.27 -7.00 12.46
CA LEU A 212 -1.18 -7.94 11.35
C LEU A 212 -0.01 -8.93 11.56
N THR A 213 1.13 -8.43 12.01
CA THR A 213 2.32 -9.26 12.27
C THR A 213 2.08 -10.28 13.37
N ASP A 214 1.45 -9.89 14.49
CA ASP A 214 1.05 -10.80 15.56
C ASP A 214 0.08 -11.89 15.04
N ASP A 215 -0.94 -11.46 14.26
CA ASP A 215 -1.93 -12.38 13.68
C ASP A 215 -1.27 -13.38 12.71
N LEU A 216 -0.28 -12.92 11.94
CA LEU A 216 0.49 -13.74 11.01
C LEU A 216 1.37 -14.76 11.74
N GLU A 217 2.08 -14.34 12.80
CA GLU A 217 2.84 -15.28 13.65
C GLU A 217 1.96 -16.36 14.27
N ASN A 218 0.79 -15.97 14.77
CA ASN A 218 -0.16 -16.94 15.33
C ASN A 218 -0.67 -17.91 14.27
N ALA A 219 -0.92 -17.43 13.04
CA ALA A 219 -1.30 -18.25 11.89
C ALA A 219 -0.18 -19.26 11.52
N LEU A 220 1.08 -18.82 11.51
CA LEU A 220 2.25 -19.67 11.25
C LEU A 220 2.40 -20.76 12.34
N LYS A 221 2.31 -20.41 13.63
CA LYS A 221 2.35 -21.37 14.76
C LYS A 221 1.20 -22.40 14.67
N SER A 222 0.00 -21.96 14.26
CA SER A 222 -1.15 -22.85 14.05
C SER A 222 -0.92 -23.81 12.89
N LEU A 223 -0.36 -23.34 11.78
CA LEU A 223 0.01 -24.17 10.64
C LEU A 223 1.10 -25.17 10.98
N GLU A 224 2.13 -24.76 11.70
CA GLU A 224 3.21 -25.63 12.17
C GLU A 224 2.66 -26.79 13.03
N THR A 225 1.79 -26.47 14.00
CA THR A 225 1.10 -27.48 14.81
C THR A 225 0.27 -28.43 13.94
N SER A 226 -0.51 -27.89 13.01
CA SER A 226 -1.41 -28.68 12.13
C SER A 226 -0.65 -29.57 11.16
N LEU A 227 0.60 -29.21 10.81
CA LEU A 227 1.47 -29.93 9.88
C LEU A 227 2.49 -30.86 10.58
N GLY A 228 2.41 -31.02 11.91
CA GLY A 228 3.22 -31.96 12.66
C GLY A 228 4.59 -31.43 13.08
N GLY A 229 4.71 -30.12 13.31
CA GLY A 229 5.89 -29.47 13.90
C GLY A 229 6.81 -28.77 12.90
N SER A 230 6.46 -28.73 11.60
CA SER A 230 7.17 -27.92 10.59
C SER A 230 6.25 -27.59 9.42
N ILE A 231 6.50 -26.47 8.75
CA ILE A 231 5.77 -26.07 7.54
C ILE A 231 6.64 -26.42 6.32
N PRO A 232 6.29 -27.45 5.53
CA PRO A 232 7.13 -27.91 4.39
C PRO A 232 7.24 -26.88 3.26
N GLY A 233 6.37 -25.89 3.24
CA GLY A 233 6.33 -24.77 2.29
C GLY A 233 5.10 -23.92 2.53
N LEU A 234 5.17 -22.64 2.17
CA LEU A 234 4.16 -21.63 2.43
C LEU A 234 3.72 -20.92 1.15
N VAL A 235 2.42 -20.78 0.98
CA VAL A 235 1.82 -19.84 0.01
C VAL A 235 1.32 -18.63 0.78
N ILE A 236 1.84 -17.44 0.47
CA ILE A 236 1.35 -16.15 0.95
C ILE A 236 0.51 -15.53 -0.17
N ASP A 237 -0.79 -15.41 0.04
CA ASP A 237 -1.70 -14.86 -0.94
C ASP A 237 -1.99 -13.39 -0.65
N LEU A 238 -1.47 -12.52 -1.50
CA LEU A 238 -1.64 -11.06 -1.48
C LEU A 238 -2.57 -10.58 -2.61
N ARG A 239 -3.26 -11.47 -3.30
CA ARG A 239 -4.18 -11.08 -4.37
C ARG A 239 -5.30 -10.21 -3.84
N SER A 240 -5.58 -9.11 -4.55
CA SER A 240 -6.60 -8.11 -4.22
C SER A 240 -6.37 -7.38 -2.89
N ASN A 241 -5.20 -7.52 -2.28
CA ASN A 241 -4.77 -6.77 -1.11
C ASN A 241 -4.32 -5.37 -1.53
N ARG A 242 -5.07 -4.35 -1.15
CA ARG A 242 -4.82 -2.94 -1.52
C ARG A 242 -3.74 -2.24 -0.68
N GLY A 243 -3.07 -2.98 0.20
CA GLY A 243 -2.04 -2.46 1.09
C GLY A 243 -2.58 -2.01 2.45
N GLY A 244 -1.96 -1.00 3.01
CA GLY A 244 -2.27 -0.44 4.34
C GLY A 244 -1.02 0.18 4.97
N LEU A 245 -0.79 -0.10 6.25
CA LEU A 245 0.30 0.48 7.04
C LEU A 245 1.67 0.03 6.51
N LEU A 246 2.56 1.01 6.34
CA LEU A 246 3.93 0.78 5.90
C LEU A 246 4.70 -0.09 6.91
N ASP A 247 4.60 0.27 8.20
CA ASP A 247 5.31 -0.46 9.27
C ASP A 247 4.97 -1.95 9.25
N GLN A 248 3.68 -2.28 9.07
CA GLN A 248 3.25 -3.68 8.98
C GLN A 248 3.81 -4.41 7.75
N SER A 249 4.10 -3.71 6.65
CA SER A 249 4.76 -4.35 5.50
C SER A 249 6.23 -4.65 5.78
N VAL A 250 6.90 -3.80 6.57
CA VAL A 250 8.27 -4.03 7.03
C VAL A 250 8.32 -5.18 8.02
N ASP A 251 7.45 -5.15 9.04
CA ASP A 251 7.38 -6.18 10.08
C ASP A 251 7.06 -7.57 9.49
N VAL A 252 6.06 -7.65 8.60
CA VAL A 252 5.73 -8.90 7.88
C VAL A 252 6.89 -9.41 7.04
N SER A 253 7.61 -8.49 6.37
CA SER A 253 8.81 -8.88 5.60
C SER A 253 9.92 -9.40 6.51
N SER A 254 10.07 -8.82 7.71
CA SER A 254 11.07 -9.20 8.70
C SER A 254 10.88 -10.63 9.22
N LEU A 255 9.66 -11.16 9.24
CA LEU A 255 9.42 -12.56 9.62
C LEU A 255 10.12 -13.56 8.67
N PHE A 256 10.41 -13.13 7.43
CA PHE A 256 10.94 -13.97 6.36
C PHE A 256 12.28 -13.49 5.80
N LEU A 257 12.90 -12.46 6.37
CA LEU A 257 14.18 -11.91 5.94
C LEU A 257 15.14 -11.80 7.12
N ASP A 258 16.38 -12.22 6.93
CA ASP A 258 17.45 -12.04 7.91
C ASP A 258 18.12 -10.68 7.69
N GLY A 259 17.58 -9.64 8.31
CA GLY A 259 18.06 -8.27 8.22
C GLY A 259 18.07 -7.68 6.80
N GLY A 260 18.66 -6.50 6.65
CA GLY A 260 18.85 -5.80 5.38
C GLY A 260 17.61 -5.09 4.84
N GLU A 261 17.78 -4.37 3.72
CA GLU A 261 16.73 -3.49 3.19
C GLU A 261 15.47 -4.25 2.74
N VAL A 262 14.31 -3.77 3.18
CA VAL A 262 12.97 -4.15 2.71
C VAL A 262 12.54 -3.18 1.61
N LEU A 263 12.73 -1.88 1.83
CA LEU A 263 12.45 -0.83 0.85
C LEU A 263 13.23 0.43 1.17
N SER A 264 13.31 1.33 0.20
CA SER A 264 13.64 2.74 0.43
C SER A 264 12.53 3.66 -0.07
N ALA A 265 12.24 4.73 0.69
CA ALA A 265 11.39 5.84 0.29
C ALA A 265 12.28 7.02 -0.07
N ARG A 266 12.16 7.54 -1.30
CA ARG A 266 13.03 8.59 -1.82
C ARG A 266 12.21 9.81 -2.22
N GLY A 267 12.55 10.96 -1.63
CA GLY A 267 11.95 12.25 -1.89
C GLY A 267 12.54 12.96 -3.11
N ARG A 268 12.27 14.27 -3.19
CA ARG A 268 12.78 15.14 -4.25
C ARG A 268 14.30 15.30 -4.15
N ASN A 269 14.81 15.43 -2.93
CA ASN A 269 16.24 15.58 -2.68
C ASN A 269 16.84 14.24 -2.21
N PRO A 270 18.11 13.95 -2.52
CA PRO A 270 18.76 12.71 -2.10
C PRO A 270 18.80 12.51 -0.58
N GLU A 271 18.88 13.59 0.19
CA GLU A 271 18.85 13.59 1.66
C GLU A 271 17.49 13.18 2.24
N ASP A 272 16.41 13.27 1.45
CA ASP A 272 15.06 12.84 1.84
C ASP A 272 14.85 11.32 1.66
N THR A 273 15.95 10.55 1.62
CA THR A 273 15.89 9.09 1.46
C THR A 273 15.81 8.41 2.81
N GLU A 274 14.73 7.69 3.03
CA GLU A 274 14.52 6.81 4.17
C GLU A 274 14.69 5.35 3.76
N ARG A 275 15.37 4.55 4.61
CA ARG A 275 15.56 3.10 4.37
C ARG A 275 14.92 2.32 5.49
N TYR A 276 14.12 1.34 5.12
CA TYR A 276 13.44 0.44 6.03
C TYR A 276 14.07 -0.94 5.89
N ASN A 277 14.59 -1.44 7.00
CA ASN A 277 15.30 -2.71 7.05
C ASN A 277 14.50 -3.74 7.82
N ALA A 278 14.61 -5.00 7.43
CA ALA A 278 14.14 -6.11 8.21
C ALA A 278 14.98 -6.24 9.48
N GLU A 279 14.38 -6.76 10.53
CA GLU A 279 15.09 -7.20 11.72
C GLU A 279 15.92 -8.47 11.39
N ALA A 280 16.92 -8.74 12.21
CA ALA A 280 17.64 -10.01 12.14
C ALA A 280 16.81 -11.14 12.77
N ASP A 281 17.22 -12.38 12.56
CA ASP A 281 16.59 -13.59 13.09
C ASP A 281 15.27 -13.97 12.36
N GLU A 282 15.37 -14.24 11.06
CA GLU A 282 14.30 -14.83 10.25
C GLU A 282 13.69 -16.08 10.93
N LEU A 283 12.35 -16.12 11.04
CA LEU A 283 11.68 -17.22 11.78
C LEU A 283 11.74 -18.57 11.07
N TYR A 284 11.77 -18.61 9.74
CA TYR A 284 11.68 -19.85 8.95
C TYR A 284 12.69 -19.84 7.78
N PRO A 285 14.00 -19.85 8.03
CA PRO A 285 15.04 -19.60 7.00
C PRO A 285 15.02 -20.60 5.84
N ASP A 286 14.68 -21.84 6.08
CA ASP A 286 14.70 -22.91 5.07
C ASP A 286 13.33 -23.19 4.43
N MET A 287 12.28 -22.51 4.87
CA MET A 287 10.92 -22.75 4.39
C MET A 287 10.73 -22.19 2.97
N PRO A 288 10.40 -23.01 1.97
CA PRO A 288 10.06 -22.54 0.63
C PRO A 288 8.80 -21.64 0.65
N ILE A 289 8.86 -20.48 0.00
CA ILE A 289 7.75 -19.51 -0.03
C ILE A 289 7.39 -19.16 -1.48
N VAL A 290 6.08 -19.19 -1.77
CA VAL A 290 5.51 -18.60 -2.98
C VAL A 290 4.56 -17.48 -2.58
N VAL A 291 4.68 -16.33 -3.21
CA VAL A 291 3.77 -15.18 -3.03
C VAL A 291 2.85 -15.09 -4.24
N LEU A 292 1.54 -15.05 -4.01
CA LEU A 292 0.54 -14.82 -5.05
C LEU A 292 0.17 -13.34 -5.14
N VAL A 293 0.22 -12.77 -6.33
CA VAL A 293 -0.18 -11.38 -6.59
C VAL A 293 -1.09 -11.27 -7.81
N ASN A 294 -1.88 -10.20 -7.88
CA ASN A 294 -2.66 -9.83 -9.05
C ASN A 294 -2.75 -8.30 -9.19
N SER A 295 -3.46 -7.80 -10.20
CA SER A 295 -3.64 -6.37 -10.43
C SER A 295 -4.36 -5.61 -9.30
N GLY A 296 -4.93 -6.31 -8.33
CA GLY A 296 -5.51 -5.72 -7.11
C GLY A 296 -4.52 -5.66 -5.94
N SER A 297 -3.33 -6.25 -6.07
CA SER A 297 -2.25 -6.16 -5.07
C SER A 297 -1.57 -4.81 -5.20
N ALA A 298 -1.57 -3.97 -4.14
CA ALA A 298 -1.10 -2.59 -4.21
C ALA A 298 -0.33 -2.16 -2.95
N SER A 299 0.57 -1.16 -3.08
CA SER A 299 1.23 -0.46 -1.97
C SER A 299 1.96 -1.42 -1.00
N ALA A 300 1.59 -1.52 0.28
CA ALA A 300 2.21 -2.41 1.28
C ALA A 300 2.30 -3.89 0.81
N ALA A 301 1.31 -4.39 0.07
CA ALA A 301 1.36 -5.72 -0.52
C ALA A 301 2.47 -5.85 -1.59
N GLU A 302 2.70 -4.77 -2.35
CA GLU A 302 3.78 -4.71 -3.34
C GLU A 302 5.16 -4.59 -2.68
N ILE A 303 5.23 -3.93 -1.53
CA ILE A 303 6.46 -3.85 -0.72
C ILE A 303 6.88 -5.25 -0.29
N VAL A 304 5.98 -6.01 0.35
CA VAL A 304 6.28 -7.38 0.81
C VAL A 304 6.64 -8.29 -0.37
N ALA A 305 5.84 -8.29 -1.44
CA ALA A 305 6.11 -9.12 -2.60
C ALA A 305 7.47 -8.76 -3.25
N GLY A 306 7.76 -7.47 -3.41
CA GLY A 306 9.00 -6.98 -4.02
C GLY A 306 10.24 -7.22 -3.16
N ALA A 307 10.12 -7.05 -1.83
CA ALA A 307 11.21 -7.33 -0.90
C ALA A 307 11.59 -8.81 -0.91
N LEU A 308 10.61 -9.71 -0.76
CA LEU A 308 10.85 -11.15 -0.77
C LEU A 308 11.36 -11.64 -2.12
N GLN A 309 10.88 -11.05 -3.23
CA GLN A 309 11.36 -11.34 -4.57
C GLN A 309 12.81 -10.90 -4.77
N ASP A 310 13.11 -9.62 -4.57
CA ASP A 310 14.44 -9.06 -4.81
C ASP A 310 15.52 -9.71 -3.92
N ARG A 311 15.14 -10.03 -2.67
CA ARG A 311 16.06 -10.71 -1.74
C ARG A 311 16.22 -12.21 -2.02
N GLY A 312 15.54 -12.73 -3.05
CA GLY A 312 15.63 -14.15 -3.42
C GLY A 312 15.03 -15.08 -2.36
N ARG A 313 14.03 -14.60 -1.60
CA ARG A 313 13.42 -15.35 -0.50
C ARG A 313 12.14 -16.08 -0.91
N ALA A 314 11.39 -15.53 -1.86
CA ALA A 314 10.17 -16.12 -2.34
C ALA A 314 10.04 -16.03 -3.87
N ILE A 315 9.34 -16.96 -4.46
CA ILE A 315 8.93 -16.90 -5.87
C ILE A 315 7.58 -16.20 -5.96
N VAL A 316 7.49 -15.16 -6.77
CA VAL A 316 6.23 -14.42 -7.01
C VAL A 316 5.51 -15.03 -8.21
N VAL A 317 4.23 -15.37 -8.03
CA VAL A 317 3.40 -16.03 -9.03
C VAL A 317 2.08 -15.27 -9.21
N GLY A 318 1.59 -15.16 -10.43
CA GLY A 318 0.31 -14.55 -10.72
C GLY A 318 0.35 -13.55 -11.86
N ARG A 319 -0.21 -12.38 -11.67
CA ARG A 319 -0.21 -11.29 -12.67
C ARG A 319 0.43 -10.06 -12.06
N ARG A 320 1.00 -9.22 -12.90
CA ARG A 320 1.59 -7.94 -12.51
C ARG A 320 0.68 -7.19 -11.55
N SER A 321 1.22 -6.68 -10.45
CA SER A 321 0.50 -5.94 -9.42
C SER A 321 0.07 -4.53 -9.89
N PHE A 322 -0.59 -3.77 -9.04
CA PHE A 322 -1.20 -2.48 -9.38
C PHE A 322 -0.19 -1.40 -9.76
N GLY A 323 0.91 -1.28 -9.01
CA GLY A 323 1.96 -0.30 -9.25
C GLY A 323 1.85 0.99 -8.44
N LYS A 324 1.26 0.95 -7.26
CA LYS A 324 1.23 2.12 -6.37
C LYS A 324 2.54 2.23 -5.58
N GLY A 325 3.47 2.99 -6.13
CA GLY A 325 4.79 3.26 -5.54
C GLY A 325 4.95 4.66 -4.95
N SER A 326 3.87 5.39 -4.69
CA SER A 326 3.89 6.76 -4.16
C SER A 326 3.56 6.81 -2.67
N VAL A 327 4.24 7.70 -1.94
CA VAL A 327 4.04 7.97 -0.52
C VAL A 327 3.30 9.30 -0.38
N GLN A 328 2.16 9.30 0.31
CA GLN A 328 1.41 10.51 0.63
C GLN A 328 1.70 10.96 2.05
N SER A 329 2.18 12.20 2.20
CA SER A 329 2.26 12.90 3.48
C SER A 329 1.00 13.72 3.70
N VAL A 330 0.48 13.73 4.93
CA VAL A 330 -0.62 14.60 5.35
C VAL A 330 -0.05 15.78 6.12
N ILE A 331 -0.02 16.94 5.50
CA ILE A 331 0.60 18.16 6.01
C ILE A 331 -0.49 19.10 6.52
N PRO A 332 -0.63 19.31 7.85
CA PRO A 332 -1.61 20.22 8.41
C PRO A 332 -1.37 21.66 7.96
N LEU A 333 -2.43 22.39 7.65
CA LEU A 333 -2.37 23.80 7.30
C LEU A 333 -2.69 24.71 8.49
N SER A 334 -2.04 25.86 8.58
CA SER A 334 -2.18 26.82 9.70
C SER A 334 -3.60 27.37 9.87
N LYS A 335 -4.37 27.46 8.79
CA LYS A 335 -5.76 27.96 8.80
C LYS A 335 -6.80 26.82 8.88
N GLY A 336 -6.37 25.61 9.17
CA GLY A 336 -7.19 24.42 9.22
C GLY A 336 -7.14 23.62 7.91
N GLY A 337 -7.60 22.34 7.98
CA GLY A 337 -7.43 21.39 6.89
C GLY A 337 -6.02 20.84 6.77
N ALA A 338 -5.77 20.10 5.70
CA ALA A 338 -4.46 19.52 5.41
C ALA A 338 -4.24 19.37 3.89
N LEU A 339 -2.98 19.28 3.49
CA LEU A 339 -2.59 18.78 2.19
C LEU A 339 -2.26 17.29 2.34
N ARG A 340 -2.93 16.44 1.57
CA ARG A 340 -2.46 15.10 1.26
C ARG A 340 -1.64 15.23 -0.01
N MET A 341 -0.35 15.04 0.06
CA MET A 341 0.55 15.30 -1.05
C MET A 341 1.56 14.17 -1.20
N THR A 342 1.81 13.76 -2.45
CA THR A 342 2.87 12.81 -2.75
C THR A 342 4.23 13.47 -2.54
N THR A 343 5.00 12.94 -1.59
CA THR A 343 6.31 13.49 -1.18
C THR A 343 7.47 12.59 -1.51
N GLN A 344 7.25 11.27 -1.62
CA GLN A 344 8.29 10.27 -1.88
C GLN A 344 7.77 9.17 -2.80
N ARG A 345 8.68 8.34 -3.31
CA ARG A 345 8.39 7.10 -4.02
C ARG A 345 9.05 5.92 -3.34
N TYR A 346 8.39 4.78 -3.41
CA TYR A 346 8.92 3.50 -2.94
C TYR A 346 9.80 2.83 -4.00
N TYR A 347 10.90 2.26 -3.51
CA TYR A 347 11.83 1.46 -4.30
C TYR A 347 12.08 0.14 -3.58
N THR A 348 12.12 -0.94 -4.35
CA THR A 348 12.46 -2.28 -3.84
C THR A 348 13.96 -2.34 -3.48
N PRO A 349 14.41 -3.40 -2.78
CA PRO A 349 15.83 -3.56 -2.44
C PRO A 349 16.78 -3.54 -3.63
N SER A 350 16.33 -3.91 -4.82
CA SER A 350 17.10 -3.78 -6.07
C SER A 350 17.16 -2.35 -6.63
N GLY A 351 16.60 -1.37 -5.93
CA GLY A 351 16.56 0.03 -6.34
C GLY A 351 15.53 0.36 -7.42
N LYS A 352 14.65 -0.57 -7.79
CA LYS A 352 13.61 -0.36 -8.81
C LYS A 352 12.38 0.31 -8.22
N SER A 353 11.86 1.32 -8.93
CA SER A 353 10.62 1.98 -8.53
C SER A 353 9.41 1.09 -8.78
N ILE A 354 8.52 1.01 -7.77
CA ILE A 354 7.22 0.33 -7.89
C ILE A 354 6.23 1.17 -8.72
N GLN A 355 6.38 2.51 -8.72
CA GLN A 355 5.43 3.45 -9.33
C GLN A 355 5.13 3.14 -10.80
N GLY A 356 3.85 2.94 -11.13
CA GLY A 356 3.38 2.62 -12.49
C GLY A 356 3.84 1.26 -13.03
N ARG A 357 4.88 0.68 -12.44
CA ARG A 357 5.45 -0.59 -12.85
C ARG A 357 4.82 -1.79 -12.15
N GLY A 358 4.57 -1.67 -10.83
CA GLY A 358 4.20 -2.79 -9.98
C GLY A 358 5.29 -3.85 -9.82
N ILE A 359 4.92 -4.94 -9.16
CA ILE A 359 5.76 -6.13 -9.02
C ILE A 359 5.41 -7.09 -10.14
N MET A 360 6.44 -7.45 -10.93
CA MET A 360 6.32 -8.42 -12.00
C MET A 360 6.57 -9.81 -11.44
N PRO A 361 5.59 -10.74 -11.56
CA PRO A 361 5.79 -12.11 -11.11
C PRO A 361 6.96 -12.81 -11.82
N ASP A 362 7.63 -13.71 -11.11
CA ASP A 362 8.62 -14.63 -11.70
C ASP A 362 7.96 -15.62 -12.64
N LEU A 363 6.69 -15.96 -12.36
CA LEU A 363 5.86 -16.79 -13.22
C LEU A 363 4.51 -16.12 -13.47
N LEU A 364 4.28 -15.75 -14.70
CA LEU A 364 3.00 -15.18 -15.15
C LEU A 364 1.94 -16.29 -15.25
N VAL A 365 0.94 -16.21 -14.38
CA VAL A 365 -0.16 -17.18 -14.33
C VAL A 365 -1.49 -16.43 -14.27
N SER A 366 -2.40 -16.72 -15.21
CA SER A 366 -3.75 -16.15 -15.20
C SER A 366 -4.71 -17.07 -14.45
N GLN A 367 -5.65 -16.50 -13.71
CA GLN A 367 -6.79 -17.23 -13.14
C GLN A 367 -7.89 -17.45 -14.19
N LEU A 368 -8.01 -16.54 -15.15
CA LEU A 368 -9.01 -16.59 -16.20
C LEU A 368 -8.48 -17.37 -17.38
N LYS A 369 -9.39 -18.06 -18.10
CA LYS A 369 -9.06 -18.71 -19.37
C LYS A 369 -8.60 -17.69 -20.39
N ASP A 370 -7.81 -18.15 -21.34
CA ASP A 370 -7.42 -17.34 -22.49
C ASP A 370 -8.65 -17.02 -23.34
N THR A 371 -8.91 -15.73 -23.56
CA THR A 371 -9.98 -15.23 -24.42
C THR A 371 -9.45 -14.65 -25.73
N GLY A 372 -8.13 -14.71 -25.96
CA GLY A 372 -7.49 -14.06 -27.11
C GLY A 372 -7.40 -12.52 -26.98
N GLU A 373 -7.92 -11.94 -25.91
CA GLU A 373 -7.89 -10.51 -25.65
C GLU A 373 -7.03 -10.19 -24.42
N ILE A 374 -6.13 -9.20 -24.56
CA ILE A 374 -5.43 -8.62 -23.42
C ILE A 374 -6.46 -7.78 -22.67
N GLN A 375 -6.96 -8.30 -21.55
CA GLN A 375 -7.82 -7.50 -20.69
C GLN A 375 -7.04 -6.27 -20.17
N LYS A 376 -7.44 -5.08 -20.61
CA LYS A 376 -6.95 -3.82 -20.01
C LYS A 376 -7.35 -3.85 -18.54
N ARG A 377 -6.39 -4.04 -17.66
CA ARG A 377 -6.62 -4.05 -16.22
C ARG A 377 -6.43 -2.64 -15.68
N PHE A 378 -7.31 -2.27 -14.76
CA PHE A 378 -7.17 -1.04 -14.02
C PHE A 378 -5.92 -1.10 -13.15
N ARG A 379 -4.96 -0.21 -13.40
CA ARG A 379 -3.67 -0.11 -12.71
C ARG A 379 -3.31 1.35 -12.51
N GLU A 380 -2.27 1.61 -11.70
CA GLU A 380 -1.77 2.95 -11.40
C GLU A 380 -1.45 3.74 -12.67
N ASP A 381 -0.76 3.13 -13.63
CA ASP A 381 -0.38 3.74 -14.92
C ASP A 381 -1.58 4.09 -15.84
N SER A 382 -2.79 3.61 -15.51
CA SER A 382 -4.04 3.94 -16.22
C SER A 382 -4.83 5.08 -15.57
N LEU A 383 -4.40 5.58 -14.41
CA LEU A 383 -5.06 6.70 -13.74
C LEU A 383 -4.70 8.04 -14.42
N PRO A 384 -5.65 8.99 -14.49
CA PRO A 384 -5.35 10.34 -14.95
C PRO A 384 -4.23 10.95 -14.09
N ASN A 385 -3.27 11.62 -14.74
CA ASN A 385 -2.13 12.28 -14.09
C ASN A 385 -1.25 11.35 -13.24
N SER A 386 -1.24 10.05 -13.52
CA SER A 386 -0.35 9.11 -12.83
C SER A 386 1.10 9.53 -12.99
N LEU A 387 1.86 9.43 -11.89
CA LEU A 387 3.29 9.71 -11.91
C LEU A 387 4.03 8.72 -12.81
N LEU A 388 4.89 9.23 -13.67
CA LEU A 388 5.73 8.40 -14.53
C LEU A 388 6.74 7.59 -13.68
N ASN A 389 7.06 6.39 -14.15
CA ASN A 389 8.12 5.60 -13.56
C ASN A 389 9.47 6.30 -13.78
N PRO A 390 10.26 6.58 -12.72
CA PRO A 390 11.54 7.27 -12.86
C PRO A 390 12.62 6.42 -13.55
N ASP A 391 12.45 5.09 -13.58
CA ASP A 391 13.45 4.18 -14.17
C ASP A 391 13.30 4.06 -15.70
N ASN A 392 12.37 4.81 -16.33
CA ASN A 392 12.05 4.77 -17.77
C ASN A 392 11.92 3.33 -18.33
N SER A 393 11.55 2.38 -17.50
CA SER A 393 11.41 0.99 -17.90
C SER A 393 9.96 0.71 -18.30
N ASP A 394 9.66 0.88 -19.59
CA ASP A 394 8.45 0.33 -20.18
C ASP A 394 8.57 -1.21 -20.15
N TYR A 395 7.90 -1.81 -19.18
CA TYR A 395 7.76 -3.26 -19.15
C TYR A 395 6.33 -3.64 -19.52
N GLU A 396 6.16 -4.26 -20.65
CA GLU A 396 4.90 -4.89 -21.05
C GLU A 396 4.94 -6.38 -20.71
N GLU A 397 3.84 -6.88 -20.11
CA GLU A 397 3.62 -8.33 -20.00
C GLU A 397 3.52 -8.91 -21.41
N LYS A 398 4.44 -9.78 -21.76
CA LYS A 398 4.31 -10.53 -23.01
C LYS A 398 3.24 -11.57 -22.85
N TYR A 399 2.26 -11.54 -23.73
CA TYR A 399 1.12 -12.48 -23.75
C TYR A 399 1.59 -13.94 -23.81
N GLU A 400 2.66 -14.21 -24.57
CA GLU A 400 3.26 -15.51 -24.78
C GLU A 400 3.82 -16.15 -23.51
N ASP A 401 4.18 -15.33 -22.51
CA ASP A 401 4.77 -15.79 -21.24
C ASP A 401 3.70 -16.20 -20.20
N ILE A 402 2.42 -15.97 -20.48
CA ILE A 402 1.34 -16.19 -19.52
C ILE A 402 0.85 -17.65 -19.57
N SER A 403 0.91 -18.33 -18.44
CA SER A 403 0.25 -19.62 -18.26
C SER A 403 -1.24 -19.42 -17.98
N TYR A 404 -2.07 -19.96 -18.84
CA TYR A 404 -3.53 -19.97 -18.70
C TYR A 404 -4.03 -21.32 -18.19
N PRO A 405 -5.19 -21.37 -17.49
CA PRO A 405 -5.82 -22.65 -17.17
C PRO A 405 -6.23 -23.39 -18.46
N PRO A 406 -6.07 -24.72 -18.50
CA PRO A 406 -6.55 -25.54 -19.61
C PRO A 406 -8.06 -25.34 -19.87
N GLU A 407 -8.52 -25.63 -21.08
CA GLU A 407 -9.94 -25.46 -21.47
C GLU A 407 -10.89 -26.22 -20.53
N GLU A 408 -10.50 -27.41 -20.08
CA GLU A 408 -11.27 -28.24 -19.17
C GLU A 408 -11.15 -27.86 -17.69
N TRP A 409 -10.34 -26.83 -17.34
CA TRP A 409 -10.13 -26.46 -15.96
C TRP A 409 -11.42 -25.94 -15.32
N PRO A 410 -11.85 -26.50 -14.17
CA PRO A 410 -13.07 -26.07 -13.50
C PRO A 410 -12.95 -24.62 -13.03
N ILE A 411 -13.93 -23.79 -13.37
CA ILE A 411 -13.95 -22.37 -13.00
C ILE A 411 -13.96 -22.14 -11.47
N THR A 412 -14.41 -23.15 -10.72
CA THR A 412 -14.44 -23.13 -9.25
C THR A 412 -13.10 -23.43 -8.60
N LYS A 413 -12.07 -23.84 -9.40
CA LYS A 413 -10.74 -24.15 -8.89
C LYS A 413 -9.77 -23.03 -9.15
N ASP A 414 -8.95 -22.75 -8.15
CA ASP A 414 -7.91 -21.72 -8.20
C ASP A 414 -6.66 -22.24 -8.92
N PHE A 415 -6.50 -21.83 -10.18
CA PHE A 415 -5.38 -22.26 -11.02
C PHE A 415 -4.05 -21.65 -10.58
N GLN A 416 -4.05 -20.40 -10.10
CA GLN A 416 -2.85 -19.74 -9.59
C GLN A 416 -2.35 -20.45 -8.33
N LEU A 417 -3.26 -20.76 -7.41
CA LEU A 417 -2.93 -21.53 -6.20
C LEU A 417 -2.43 -22.94 -6.55
N ASP A 418 -3.07 -23.61 -7.52
CA ASP A 418 -2.60 -24.92 -7.99
C ASP A 418 -1.16 -24.87 -8.49
N LYS A 419 -0.83 -23.88 -9.31
CA LYS A 419 0.54 -23.64 -9.80
C LYS A 419 1.52 -23.37 -8.65
N ALA A 420 1.15 -22.52 -7.69
CA ALA A 420 1.98 -22.21 -6.52
C ALA A 420 2.32 -23.48 -5.71
N VAL A 421 1.31 -24.29 -5.41
CA VAL A 421 1.50 -25.57 -4.69
C VAL A 421 2.38 -26.54 -5.48
N ASN A 422 2.18 -26.65 -6.79
CA ASN A 422 2.98 -27.56 -7.64
C ASN A 422 4.45 -27.10 -7.73
N ILE A 423 4.72 -25.78 -7.72
CA ILE A 423 6.08 -25.24 -7.68
C ILE A 423 6.74 -25.62 -6.36
N LEU A 424 6.10 -25.38 -5.21
CA LEU A 424 6.63 -25.71 -3.88
C LEU A 424 6.96 -27.19 -3.72
N LYS A 425 6.21 -28.07 -4.37
CA LYS A 425 6.40 -29.54 -4.32
C LYS A 425 7.42 -30.07 -5.33
N SER A 426 8.00 -29.23 -6.15
CA SER A 426 8.89 -29.63 -7.23
C SER A 426 10.31 -29.08 -7.06
N SER A 427 11.28 -29.70 -7.74
CA SER A 427 12.65 -29.17 -7.84
C SER A 427 12.73 -27.80 -8.54
N ARG A 428 11.68 -27.43 -9.30
CA ARG A 428 11.60 -26.17 -10.02
C ARG A 428 11.69 -24.95 -9.09
N TYR A 429 11.19 -25.05 -7.85
CA TYR A 429 11.32 -23.99 -6.86
C TYR A 429 12.77 -23.55 -6.67
N LYS A 430 13.68 -24.50 -6.43
CA LYS A 430 15.12 -24.20 -6.20
C LYS A 430 15.77 -23.58 -7.45
N THR A 431 15.41 -24.03 -8.64
CA THR A 431 15.91 -23.48 -9.90
C THR A 431 15.49 -22.02 -10.07
N LEU A 432 14.20 -21.72 -9.89
CA LEU A 432 13.66 -20.37 -10.00
C LEU A 432 14.28 -19.42 -8.96
N LEU A 433 14.46 -19.90 -7.73
CA LEU A 433 15.07 -19.11 -6.67
C LEU A 433 16.53 -18.77 -6.97
N ALA A 434 17.27 -19.72 -7.54
CA ALA A 434 18.66 -19.48 -7.95
C ALA A 434 18.76 -18.47 -9.11
N GLU A 435 17.88 -18.56 -10.10
CA GLU A 435 17.78 -17.60 -11.21
C GLU A 435 17.45 -16.18 -10.72
N GLN A 436 16.52 -16.07 -9.75
CA GLN A 436 16.10 -14.82 -9.14
C GLN A 436 17.28 -14.18 -8.36
N SER A 437 17.97 -14.97 -7.52
CA SER A 437 19.12 -14.50 -6.74
C SER A 437 20.25 -13.99 -7.64
N LEU A 438 20.45 -14.63 -8.80
CA LEU A 438 21.44 -14.16 -9.78
C LEU A 438 21.02 -12.81 -10.39
N ARG A 439 19.74 -12.65 -10.74
CA ARG A 439 19.22 -11.37 -11.27
C ARG A 439 19.37 -10.23 -10.27
N TYR A 440 19.12 -10.48 -8.98
CA TYR A 440 19.31 -9.49 -7.93
C TYR A 440 20.77 -9.06 -7.78
N LYS A 441 21.69 -10.02 -7.71
CA LYS A 441 23.14 -9.72 -7.64
C LYS A 441 23.64 -8.90 -8.84
N LEU A 442 23.12 -9.19 -10.03
CA LEU A 442 23.47 -8.41 -11.22
C LEU A 442 22.90 -6.98 -11.16
N SER A 443 21.72 -6.77 -10.59
CA SER A 443 21.12 -5.43 -10.45
C SER A 443 21.94 -4.52 -9.52
N LEU A 444 22.56 -5.09 -8.47
CA LEU A 444 23.39 -4.32 -7.52
C LEU A 444 24.74 -3.87 -8.10
N ILE A 445 25.21 -4.48 -9.20
CA ILE A 445 26.47 -4.09 -9.86
C ILE A 445 26.27 -2.83 -10.74
N HIS A 446 25.03 -2.48 -11.07
CA HIS A 446 24.69 -1.36 -11.94
C HIS A 446 24.15 -0.13 -11.18
N ILE A 447 24.16 -0.15 -9.85
CA ILE A 447 23.88 0.99 -8.97
C ILE A 447 25.18 1.58 -8.46
#